data_bba52c930af9260342bc9ab16d24efda
#
_entry.id   bba52c930af9260342bc9ab16d24efda
#
_cell.length_a   1.000
_cell.length_b   1.000
_cell.length_c   1.000
_cell.angle_alpha   90.00
_cell.angle_beta   90.00
_cell.angle_gamma   90.00
#
_symmetry.space_group_name_H-M   'P 1'
#
loop_
_entity.id
_entity.type
_entity.pdbx_description
1 polymer ?
#
loop_
_entity_poly.entity_id
_entity_poly.type
_entity_poly.pdbx_seq_one_letter_code
_entity_poly.pdbx_strand_id
1 'polypeptide(L)'
;MKKETKYKLLTLSVIILALLNISTIATIIIGNRNLNQDDSIVIDPESSPINGRFLRQELSFSEEQMSFFRQESREFRQKANDVISNMNRYKSELYKEIHSTTPDNLKIKAYSDSIGFKHARLKEHTAEFYLEIRNQCDSTQKERLRTIFEPLFRDNQHMRGPGEGRGPGGKGQAGRGPNGHRPE
;
A
#
# COMPACT_ATOMS: atom_id res chain seq x y z
N MET A 1 -43.09 5.46 37.14
CA MET A 1 -41.79 6.14 36.98
C MET A 1 -42.05 7.56 36.50
N LYS A 2 -41.61 8.58 37.26
CA LYS A 2 -41.80 9.99 36.92
C LYS A 2 -41.07 10.33 35.61
N LYS A 3 -41.67 11.16 34.75
CA LYS A 3 -41.07 11.56 33.45
C LYS A 3 -39.64 12.02 33.57
N GLU A 4 -39.27 12.74 34.62
CA GLU A 4 -37.93 13.22 34.91
C GLU A 4 -36.87 12.11 35.07
N THR A 5 -37.26 10.97 35.66
CA THR A 5 -36.33 9.83 35.83
C THR A 5 -36.00 9.19 34.48
N LYS A 6 -36.95 9.16 33.53
CA LYS A 6 -36.74 8.65 32.19
C LYS A 6 -35.79 9.56 31.38
N TYR A 7 -35.92 10.88 31.50
CA TYR A 7 -35.04 11.83 30.82
C TYR A 7 -33.61 11.77 31.40
N LYS A 8 -33.44 11.68 32.72
CA LYS A 8 -32.14 11.50 33.35
C LYS A 8 -31.46 10.20 32.92
N LEU A 9 -32.22 9.10 32.83
CA LEU A 9 -31.70 7.82 32.36
C LEU A 9 -31.28 7.89 30.88
N LEU A 10 -32.07 8.53 30.06
CA LEU A 10 -31.78 8.72 28.63
C LEU A 10 -30.53 9.58 28.43
N THR A 11 -30.42 10.70 29.16
CA THR A 11 -29.24 11.57 29.09
C THR A 11 -27.96 10.85 29.54
N LEU A 12 -28.05 10.07 30.62
CA LEU A 12 -26.92 9.25 31.10
C LEU A 12 -26.49 8.22 30.05
N SER A 13 -27.45 7.57 29.41
CA SER A 13 -27.18 6.58 28.34
C SER A 13 -26.49 7.22 27.14
N VAL A 14 -26.91 8.41 26.72
CA VAL A 14 -26.26 9.15 25.62
C VAL A 14 -24.82 9.55 25.97
N ILE A 15 -24.59 10.00 27.20
CA ILE A 15 -23.24 10.35 27.67
C ILE A 15 -22.33 9.13 27.67
N ILE A 16 -22.81 7.99 28.17
CA ILE A 16 -22.03 6.73 28.16
C ILE A 16 -21.69 6.30 26.74
N LEU A 17 -22.66 6.39 25.82
CA LEU A 17 -22.44 6.06 24.41
C LEU A 17 -21.40 6.98 23.75
N ALA A 18 -21.46 8.28 24.05
CA ALA A 18 -20.49 9.25 23.55
C ALA A 18 -19.07 8.96 24.07
N LEU A 19 -18.93 8.65 25.36
CA LEU A 19 -17.66 8.28 25.97
C LEU A 19 -17.06 7.00 25.36
N LEU A 20 -17.89 5.99 25.08
CA LEU A 20 -17.47 4.75 24.43
C LEU A 20 -16.97 5.03 23.01
N ASN A 21 -17.66 5.87 22.24
CA ASN A 21 -17.21 6.24 20.88
C ASN A 21 -15.88 7.01 20.92
N ILE A 22 -15.72 7.97 21.83
CA ILE A 22 -14.46 8.72 22.01
C ILE A 22 -13.32 7.78 22.39
N SER A 23 -13.56 6.83 23.29
CA SER A 23 -12.57 5.83 23.70
C SER A 23 -12.14 4.95 22.52
N THR A 24 -13.07 4.52 21.68
CA THR A 24 -12.78 3.72 20.49
C THR A 24 -11.93 4.51 19.49
N ILE A 25 -12.29 5.78 19.24
CA ILE A 25 -11.51 6.66 18.35
C ILE A 25 -10.12 6.91 18.91
N ALA A 26 -10.01 7.17 20.21
CA ALA A 26 -8.72 7.36 20.87
C ALA A 26 -7.85 6.10 20.77
N THR A 27 -8.43 4.92 21.00
CA THR A 27 -7.70 3.63 20.87
C THR A 27 -7.21 3.41 19.43
N ILE A 28 -8.02 3.73 18.41
CA ILE A 28 -7.62 3.63 17.00
C ILE A 28 -6.49 4.61 16.69
N ILE A 29 -6.59 5.87 17.15
CA ILE A 29 -5.56 6.88 16.89
C ILE A 29 -4.25 6.55 17.61
N ILE A 30 -4.30 6.13 18.87
CA ILE A 30 -3.13 5.77 19.66
C ILE A 30 -2.53 4.46 19.15
N GLY A 31 -3.37 3.46 18.85
CA GLY A 31 -2.94 2.20 18.26
C GLY A 31 -2.26 2.39 16.92
N ASN A 32 -2.81 3.25 16.06
CA ASN A 32 -2.23 3.55 14.75
C ASN A 32 -0.91 4.34 14.84
N ARG A 33 -0.75 5.21 15.88
CA ARG A 33 0.52 5.90 16.14
C ARG A 33 1.61 4.96 16.64
N ASN A 34 1.27 4.00 17.49
CA ASN A 34 2.23 3.00 17.98
C ASN A 34 2.57 1.90 16.96
N LEU A 35 1.69 1.64 15.99
CA LEU A 35 1.93 0.68 14.90
C LEU A 35 2.81 1.26 13.77
N ASN A 36 2.92 2.59 13.66
CA ASN A 36 3.58 3.25 12.52
C ASN A 36 5.04 3.65 12.76
N GLN A 37 5.61 3.43 13.95
CA GLN A 37 6.91 4.04 14.23
C GLN A 37 8.13 3.11 14.19
N ASP A 38 7.99 1.77 14.29
CA ASP A 38 9.20 0.95 14.43
C ASP A 38 9.35 -0.28 13.54
N ASP A 39 8.30 -0.82 12.95
CA ASP A 39 8.36 -2.14 12.26
C ASP A 39 7.90 -2.15 10.80
N SER A 40 7.42 -1.06 10.23
CA SER A 40 6.99 -1.05 8.83
C SER A 40 8.13 -0.62 7.90
N ILE A 41 8.51 -1.51 6.99
CA ILE A 41 9.47 -1.23 5.93
C ILE A 41 8.66 -0.88 4.68
N VAL A 42 8.69 0.38 4.28
CA VAL A 42 8.15 0.80 2.98
C VAL A 42 9.17 0.42 1.92
N ILE A 43 8.92 -0.67 1.21
CA ILE A 43 9.82 -1.17 0.17
C ILE A 43 9.51 -0.52 -1.18
N ASP A 44 8.26 -0.15 -1.38
CA ASP A 44 7.78 0.55 -2.57
C ASP A 44 6.61 1.45 -2.14
N PRO A 45 6.57 2.74 -2.52
CA PRO A 45 5.45 3.63 -2.20
C PRO A 45 4.10 3.13 -2.72
N GLU A 46 4.10 2.27 -3.73
CA GLU A 46 2.91 1.71 -4.37
C GLU A 46 2.55 0.31 -3.83
N SER A 47 3.41 -0.30 -3.01
CA SER A 47 3.19 -1.60 -2.37
C SER A 47 2.89 -1.47 -0.88
N SER A 48 2.19 -2.46 -0.34
CA SER A 48 1.96 -2.53 1.10
C SER A 48 3.29 -2.67 1.86
N PRO A 49 3.48 -1.92 2.96
CA PRO A 49 4.70 -2.04 3.74
C PRO A 49 4.83 -3.44 4.34
N ILE A 50 6.02 -4.04 4.23
CA ILE A 50 6.33 -5.29 4.92
C ILE A 50 6.53 -4.96 6.41
N ASN A 51 5.74 -5.61 7.27
CA ASN A 51 5.82 -5.42 8.70
C ASN A 51 6.88 -6.36 9.29
N GLY A 52 7.84 -5.83 10.04
CA GLY A 52 8.89 -6.61 10.70
C GLY A 52 8.37 -7.64 11.69
N ARG A 53 7.24 -7.39 12.35
CA ARG A 53 6.57 -8.39 13.21
C ARG A 53 6.04 -9.56 12.40
N PHE A 54 5.45 -9.29 11.25
CA PHE A 54 5.00 -10.31 10.31
C PHE A 54 6.16 -11.20 9.86
N LEU A 55 7.28 -10.60 9.43
CA LEU A 55 8.48 -11.33 9.04
C LEU A 55 9.04 -12.19 10.19
N ARG A 56 9.08 -11.66 11.41
CA ARG A 56 9.52 -12.43 12.58
C ARG A 56 8.65 -13.66 12.81
N GLN A 57 7.35 -13.53 12.72
CA GLN A 57 6.39 -14.63 12.92
C GLN A 57 6.49 -15.67 11.80
N GLU A 58 6.49 -15.21 10.55
CA GLU A 58 6.51 -16.11 9.37
C GLU A 58 7.84 -16.83 9.20
N LEU A 59 8.96 -16.19 9.53
CA LEU A 59 10.29 -16.74 9.35
C LEU A 59 10.83 -17.40 10.63
N SER A 60 10.16 -17.23 11.78
CA SER A 60 10.61 -17.77 13.07
C SER A 60 12.08 -17.45 13.37
N PHE A 61 12.50 -16.20 13.17
CA PHE A 61 13.87 -15.77 13.35
C PHE A 61 14.38 -16.00 14.78
N SER A 62 15.62 -16.47 14.91
CA SER A 62 16.36 -16.46 16.17
C SER A 62 16.60 -15.03 16.67
N GLU A 63 17.00 -14.85 17.93
CA GLU A 63 17.33 -13.54 18.46
C GLU A 63 18.49 -12.87 17.70
N GLU A 64 19.48 -13.64 17.26
CA GLU A 64 20.61 -13.18 16.47
C GLU A 64 20.16 -12.72 15.08
N GLN A 65 19.37 -13.55 14.39
CA GLN A 65 18.78 -13.21 13.09
C GLN A 65 17.89 -11.96 13.22
N MET A 66 17.14 -11.85 14.31
CA MET A 66 16.28 -10.70 14.56
C MET A 66 17.08 -9.43 14.84
N SER A 67 18.22 -9.52 15.52
CA SER A 67 19.12 -8.39 15.73
C SER A 67 19.70 -7.89 14.41
N PHE A 68 20.20 -8.80 13.58
CA PHE A 68 20.67 -8.51 12.22
C PHE A 68 19.58 -7.87 11.37
N PHE A 69 18.39 -8.48 11.34
CA PHE A 69 17.25 -7.95 10.59
C PHE A 69 16.88 -6.51 11.00
N ARG A 70 16.91 -6.19 12.28
CA ARG A 70 16.63 -4.82 12.76
C ARG A 70 17.69 -3.82 12.28
N GLN A 71 18.95 -4.22 12.26
CA GLN A 71 20.04 -3.38 11.76
C GLN A 71 19.86 -3.10 10.26
N GLU A 72 19.75 -4.16 9.45
CA GLU A 72 19.56 -4.04 8.00
C GLU A 72 18.30 -3.25 7.64
N SER A 73 17.20 -3.46 8.39
CA SER A 73 15.96 -2.71 8.21
C SER A 73 16.13 -1.20 8.46
N ARG A 74 16.97 -0.80 9.41
CA ARG A 74 17.24 0.62 9.64
C ARG A 74 18.04 1.24 8.49
N GLU A 75 19.07 0.52 8.04
CA GLU A 75 19.90 0.97 6.91
C GLU A 75 19.09 1.05 5.62
N PHE A 76 18.31 0.02 5.33
CA PHE A 76 17.42 0.01 4.17
C PHE A 76 16.41 1.17 4.23
N ARG A 77 15.73 1.39 5.36
CA ARG A 77 14.77 2.49 5.52
C ARG A 77 15.40 3.85 5.25
N GLN A 78 16.62 4.08 5.73
CA GLN A 78 17.32 5.34 5.47
C GLN A 78 17.56 5.53 3.97
N LYS A 79 18.15 4.53 3.29
CA LYS A 79 18.40 4.57 1.83
C LYS A 79 17.09 4.74 1.03
N ALA A 80 16.04 3.99 1.40
CA ALA A 80 14.75 4.05 0.73
C ALA A 80 14.07 5.41 0.91
N ASN A 81 14.07 5.97 2.13
CA ASN A 81 13.49 7.28 2.40
C ASN A 81 14.17 8.40 1.62
N ASP A 82 15.51 8.37 1.49
CA ASP A 82 16.26 9.33 0.68
C ASP A 82 15.87 9.25 -0.80
N VAL A 83 15.74 8.03 -1.32
CA VAL A 83 15.31 7.82 -2.71
C VAL A 83 13.88 8.30 -2.93
N ILE A 84 12.95 7.93 -2.04
CA ILE A 84 11.53 8.30 -2.11
C ILE A 84 11.36 9.82 -1.99
N SER A 85 12.06 10.47 -1.08
CA SER A 85 12.01 11.92 -0.91
C SER A 85 12.46 12.65 -2.18
N ASN A 86 13.57 12.22 -2.78
CA ASN A 86 14.04 12.78 -4.04
C ASN A 86 13.08 12.53 -5.20
N MET A 87 12.50 11.32 -5.27
CA MET A 87 11.51 10.97 -6.29
C MET A 87 10.26 11.86 -6.17
N ASN A 88 9.76 12.07 -4.95
CA ASN A 88 8.61 12.95 -4.71
C ASN A 88 8.89 14.40 -5.09
N ARG A 89 10.12 14.88 -4.87
CA ARG A 89 10.55 16.19 -5.34
C ARG A 89 10.49 16.28 -6.87
N TYR A 90 11.02 15.29 -7.59
CA TYR A 90 10.95 15.28 -9.07
C TYR A 90 9.51 15.15 -9.58
N LYS A 91 8.65 14.36 -8.93
CA LYS A 91 7.21 14.30 -9.26
C LYS A 91 6.55 15.67 -9.09
N SER A 92 6.89 16.42 -8.03
CA SER A 92 6.38 17.77 -7.81
C SER A 92 6.87 18.77 -8.87
N GLU A 93 8.15 18.73 -9.25
CA GLU A 93 8.68 19.62 -10.30
C GLU A 93 8.10 19.28 -11.68
N LEU A 94 7.92 17.99 -11.99
CA LEU A 94 7.24 17.54 -13.19
C LEU A 94 5.80 18.07 -13.24
N TYR A 95 5.06 17.97 -12.14
CA TYR A 95 3.70 18.49 -12.04
C TYR A 95 3.64 20.01 -12.28
N LYS A 96 4.55 20.78 -11.67
CA LYS A 96 4.64 22.24 -11.89
C LYS A 96 4.96 22.59 -13.35
N GLU A 97 5.88 21.86 -13.97
CA GLU A 97 6.27 22.10 -15.35
C GLU A 97 5.12 21.84 -16.33
N ILE A 98 4.39 20.73 -16.16
CA ILE A 98 3.22 20.40 -17.00
C ILE A 98 2.13 21.46 -16.91
N HIS A 99 1.97 22.13 -15.75
CA HIS A 99 0.96 23.15 -15.52
C HIS A 99 1.49 24.59 -15.69
N SER A 100 2.72 24.75 -16.17
CA SER A 100 3.26 26.08 -16.48
C SER A 100 2.58 26.71 -17.70
N THR A 101 2.67 28.04 -17.85
CA THR A 101 2.11 28.74 -19.02
C THR A 101 2.85 28.38 -20.32
N THR A 102 4.10 27.96 -20.22
CA THR A 102 4.96 27.55 -21.35
C THR A 102 5.71 26.27 -20.96
N PRO A 103 5.07 25.08 -21.06
CA PRO A 103 5.70 23.81 -20.69
C PRO A 103 6.94 23.52 -21.54
N ASP A 104 8.04 23.14 -20.90
CA ASP A 104 9.28 22.76 -21.56
C ASP A 104 9.42 21.24 -21.61
N ASN A 105 9.36 20.69 -22.82
CA ASN A 105 9.46 19.25 -23.05
C ASN A 105 10.81 18.66 -22.61
N LEU A 106 11.91 19.42 -22.62
CA LEU A 106 13.21 18.94 -22.17
C LEU A 106 13.21 18.77 -20.64
N LYS A 107 12.63 19.71 -19.91
CA LYS A 107 12.46 19.59 -18.45
C LYS A 107 11.52 18.46 -18.06
N ILE A 108 10.38 18.33 -18.77
CA ILE A 108 9.43 17.23 -18.58
C ILE A 108 10.15 15.89 -18.74
N LYS A 109 10.94 15.74 -19.82
CA LYS A 109 11.75 14.54 -20.03
C LYS A 109 12.78 14.33 -18.92
N ALA A 110 13.53 15.35 -18.54
CA ALA A 110 14.56 15.26 -17.50
C ALA A 110 14.00 14.84 -16.15
N TYR A 111 12.83 15.39 -15.75
CA TYR A 111 12.16 14.99 -14.51
C TYR A 111 11.65 13.55 -14.59
N SER A 112 11.06 13.16 -15.73
CA SER A 112 10.59 11.78 -15.95
C SER A 112 11.73 10.77 -15.89
N ASP A 113 12.85 11.04 -16.52
CA ASP A 113 14.06 10.20 -16.48
C ASP A 113 14.59 10.10 -15.03
N SER A 114 14.59 11.23 -14.29
CA SER A 114 15.01 11.26 -12.89
C SER A 114 14.12 10.41 -12.01
N ILE A 115 12.80 10.43 -12.21
CA ILE A 115 11.85 9.58 -11.50
C ILE A 115 12.12 8.11 -11.81
N GLY A 116 12.29 7.76 -13.08
CA GLY A 116 12.62 6.39 -13.50
C GLY A 116 13.92 5.88 -12.87
N PHE A 117 14.96 6.71 -12.86
CA PHE A 117 16.22 6.38 -12.20
C PHE A 117 16.06 6.14 -10.69
N LYS A 118 15.26 6.96 -9.99
CA LYS A 118 14.99 6.77 -8.57
C LYS A 118 14.19 5.50 -8.30
N HIS A 119 13.23 5.14 -9.16
CA HIS A 119 12.55 3.85 -9.07
C HIS A 119 13.53 2.68 -9.21
N ALA A 120 14.44 2.73 -10.18
CA ALA A 120 15.47 1.70 -10.35
C ALA A 120 16.34 1.56 -9.08
N ARG A 121 16.80 2.68 -8.52
CA ARG A 121 17.58 2.67 -7.27
C ARG A 121 16.82 2.08 -6.08
N LEU A 122 15.51 2.35 -5.97
CA LEU A 122 14.71 1.77 -4.91
C LEU A 122 14.62 0.23 -5.06
N LYS A 123 14.43 -0.27 -6.29
CA LYS A 123 14.42 -1.72 -6.56
C LYS A 123 15.78 -2.37 -6.29
N GLU A 124 16.89 -1.69 -6.60
CA GLU A 124 18.24 -2.16 -6.26
C GLU A 124 18.42 -2.29 -4.74
N HIS A 125 18.08 -1.25 -3.96
CA HIS A 125 18.17 -1.31 -2.50
C HIS A 125 17.24 -2.39 -1.90
N THR A 126 16.07 -2.60 -2.50
CA THR A 126 15.17 -3.69 -2.09
C THR A 126 15.79 -5.06 -2.34
N ALA A 127 16.46 -5.24 -3.48
CA ALA A 127 17.14 -6.48 -3.81
C ALA A 127 18.35 -6.72 -2.89
N GLU A 128 19.15 -5.69 -2.61
CA GLU A 128 20.26 -5.75 -1.66
C GLU A 128 19.75 -6.21 -0.28
N PHE A 129 18.74 -5.53 0.25
CA PHE A 129 18.12 -5.88 1.53
C PHE A 129 17.62 -7.33 1.56
N TYR A 130 16.92 -7.77 0.52
CA TYR A 130 16.46 -9.16 0.41
C TYR A 130 17.62 -10.15 0.46
N LEU A 131 18.71 -9.88 -0.26
CA LEU A 131 19.87 -10.76 -0.32
C LEU A 131 20.60 -10.85 1.03
N GLU A 132 20.76 -9.74 1.74
CA GLU A 132 21.36 -9.71 3.08
C GLU A 132 20.54 -10.55 4.08
N ILE A 133 19.21 -10.35 4.10
CA ILE A 133 18.35 -11.17 4.98
C ILE A 133 18.39 -12.65 4.57
N ARG A 134 18.34 -12.96 3.26
CA ARG A 134 18.40 -14.32 2.74
C ARG A 134 19.68 -15.05 3.14
N ASN A 135 20.81 -14.35 3.22
CA ASN A 135 22.09 -14.93 3.60
C ASN A 135 22.11 -15.44 5.06
N GLN A 136 21.30 -14.84 5.93
CA GLN A 136 21.15 -15.25 7.33
C GLN A 136 20.09 -16.35 7.55
N CYS A 137 19.36 -16.74 6.51
CA CYS A 137 18.26 -17.70 6.57
C CYS A 137 18.72 -19.14 6.34
N ASP A 138 18.10 -20.09 7.03
CA ASP A 138 18.15 -21.51 6.69
C ASP A 138 17.33 -21.83 5.42
N SER A 139 17.32 -23.09 4.99
CA SER A 139 16.64 -23.51 3.76
C SER A 139 15.12 -23.27 3.81
N THR A 140 14.49 -23.52 4.95
CA THR A 140 13.04 -23.34 5.13
C THR A 140 12.67 -21.85 5.17
N GLN A 141 13.47 -21.07 5.88
CA GLN A 141 13.31 -19.62 5.97
C GLN A 141 13.51 -18.95 4.60
N LYS A 142 14.48 -19.41 3.80
CA LYS A 142 14.72 -18.91 2.43
C LYS A 142 13.50 -19.06 1.52
N GLU A 143 12.82 -20.18 1.59
CA GLU A 143 11.64 -20.42 0.78
C GLU A 143 10.46 -19.54 1.21
N ARG A 144 10.24 -19.38 2.50
CA ARG A 144 9.23 -18.47 3.03
C ARG A 144 9.55 -17.02 2.69
N LEU A 145 10.81 -16.60 2.86
CA LEU A 145 11.26 -15.25 2.51
C LEU A 145 11.02 -14.96 1.02
N ARG A 146 11.31 -15.94 0.14
CA ARG A 146 11.04 -15.83 -1.30
C ARG A 146 9.56 -15.54 -1.57
N THR A 147 8.67 -16.29 -0.94
CA THR A 147 7.22 -16.12 -1.10
C THR A 147 6.74 -14.73 -0.64
N ILE A 148 7.29 -14.22 0.48
CA ILE A 148 6.92 -12.90 1.03
C ILE A 148 7.38 -11.78 0.11
N PHE A 149 8.56 -11.90 -0.50
CA PHE A 149 9.14 -10.87 -1.36
C PHE A 149 8.72 -10.97 -2.84
N GLU A 150 8.17 -12.10 -3.27
CA GLU A 150 7.74 -12.32 -4.66
C GLU A 150 6.86 -11.19 -5.23
N PRO A 151 5.84 -10.66 -4.51
CA PRO A 151 5.00 -9.57 -5.02
C PRO A 151 5.76 -8.28 -5.30
N LEU A 152 6.91 -8.05 -4.69
CA LEU A 152 7.71 -6.84 -4.87
C LEU A 152 8.55 -6.85 -6.15
N PHE A 153 8.80 -8.05 -6.70
CA PHE A 153 9.64 -8.24 -7.89
C PHE A 153 8.85 -8.73 -9.10
N ARG A 154 7.62 -9.22 -8.90
CA ARG A 154 6.72 -9.58 -9.98
C ARG A 154 5.67 -8.49 -10.14
N ASP A 155 5.52 -8.00 -11.35
CA ASP A 155 4.36 -7.21 -11.72
C ASP A 155 3.12 -8.10 -11.54
N ASN A 156 2.32 -7.83 -10.51
CA ASN A 156 0.98 -8.36 -10.42
C ASN A 156 0.19 -7.74 -11.59
N GLN A 157 0.20 -8.39 -12.74
CA GLN A 157 -0.62 -8.06 -13.92
C GLN A 157 -2.11 -8.30 -13.63
N HIS A 158 -2.57 -7.77 -12.50
CA HIS A 158 -3.97 -7.54 -12.24
C HIS A 158 -4.20 -6.04 -12.06
N MET A 159 -3.78 -5.24 -13.04
CA MET A 159 -4.50 -4.02 -13.33
C MET A 159 -5.90 -4.46 -13.75
N ARG A 160 -6.79 -4.67 -12.78
CA ARG A 160 -8.22 -4.53 -13.01
C ARG A 160 -8.42 -3.11 -13.49
N GLY A 161 -8.59 -2.97 -14.82
CA GLY A 161 -9.05 -1.73 -15.39
C GLY A 161 -10.31 -1.28 -14.63
N PRO A 162 -10.51 0.03 -14.39
CA PRO A 162 -11.76 0.52 -13.85
C PRO A 162 -12.85 0.29 -14.90
N GLY A 163 -13.66 -0.77 -14.77
CA GLY A 163 -14.77 -0.93 -15.70
C GLY A 163 -15.29 -2.34 -15.97
N GLU A 164 -15.35 -3.23 -14.99
CA GLU A 164 -16.33 -4.32 -15.07
C GLU A 164 -17.28 -4.25 -13.87
N GLY A 165 -18.09 -3.19 -13.88
CA GLY A 165 -19.34 -3.14 -13.15
C GLY A 165 -20.30 -4.15 -13.75
N ARG A 166 -20.46 -5.30 -13.10
CA ARG A 166 -21.63 -6.15 -13.28
C ARG A 166 -22.85 -5.34 -12.88
N GLY A 167 -23.52 -4.74 -13.87
CA GLY A 167 -24.87 -4.25 -13.73
C GLY A 167 -25.84 -5.42 -13.52
N PRO A 168 -26.74 -5.40 -12.53
CA PRO A 168 -27.77 -6.39 -12.40
C PRO A 168 -28.90 -6.13 -13.39
N GLY A 169 -29.22 -7.13 -14.23
CA GLY A 169 -30.54 -7.28 -14.80
C GLY A 169 -30.87 -6.50 -16.07
N GLY A 170 -30.73 -7.16 -17.21
CA GLY A 170 -31.42 -6.83 -18.44
C GLY A 170 -31.95 -8.09 -19.09
N LYS A 171 -33.19 -8.50 -18.71
CA LYS A 171 -33.97 -9.42 -19.52
C LYS A 171 -34.36 -8.72 -20.79
N GLY A 172 -33.74 -9.04 -21.91
CA GLY A 172 -34.07 -8.57 -23.26
C GLY A 172 -34.64 -9.68 -24.09
N GLN A 173 -35.87 -9.52 -24.39
CA GLN A 173 -36.83 -10.25 -25.18
C GLN A 173 -36.31 -10.70 -26.54
N ALA A 174 -36.69 -11.94 -26.88
CA ALA A 174 -36.63 -12.50 -28.23
C ALA A 174 -37.45 -11.65 -29.21
N GLY A 175 -36.80 -11.13 -30.23
CA GLY A 175 -37.43 -10.53 -31.43
C GLY A 175 -37.16 -11.39 -32.64
N ARG A 176 -38.16 -12.16 -33.04
CA ARG A 176 -38.27 -12.80 -34.37
C ARG A 176 -38.38 -11.70 -35.41
N GLY A 177 -37.54 -11.71 -36.41
CA GLY A 177 -37.73 -10.98 -37.64
C GLY A 177 -37.76 -11.94 -38.83
N PRO A 178 -38.68 -11.79 -39.80
CA PRO A 178 -38.82 -12.72 -40.89
C PRO A 178 -38.21 -12.20 -42.20
N ASN A 179 -37.78 -13.17 -43.03
CA ASN A 179 -37.77 -13.20 -44.49
C ASN A 179 -37.22 -11.98 -45.26
N GLY A 180 -36.25 -12.18 -46.11
CA GLY A 180 -36.43 -12.80 -47.42
C GLY A 180 -35.96 -11.84 -48.48
N HIS A 181 -35.14 -12.25 -49.32
CA HIS A 181 -35.14 -12.16 -50.80
C HIS A 181 -33.70 -12.12 -51.37
N ARG A 182 -33.33 -13.20 -52.03
CA ARG A 182 -32.50 -13.16 -53.20
C ARG A 182 -33.39 -12.75 -54.38
N PRO A 183 -32.87 -12.04 -55.38
CA PRO A 183 -32.40 -12.72 -56.62
C PRO A 183 -31.21 -12.01 -57.29
N GLU A 184 -30.62 -12.82 -58.05
CA GLU A 184 -29.84 -12.75 -59.25
C GLU A 184 -28.47 -12.11 -59.23
#